data_dfb455155aedaf9c74c77aed7da4be4e
#
_entry.id   dfb455155aedaf9c74c77aed7da4be4e
#
_cell.length_a   1.000
_cell.length_b   1.000
_cell.length_c   1.000
_cell.angle_alpha   90.00
_cell.angle_beta   90.00
_cell.angle_gamma   90.00
#
_symmetry.space_group_name_H-M   'P 1'
#
loop_
_entity.id
_entity.type
_entity.pdbx_description
1 polymer ?
#
loop_
_entity_poly.entity_id
_entity_poly.type
_entity_poly.pdbx_seq_one_letter_code
_entity_poly.pdbx_strand_id
1 'polypeptide(L)'
;MDYHSFFFTHTPEAFTQLGAALHFYGVALRYAPTPQAKGKIERRHDYWQKRLPPLLAADRIVELDGANHLLDQLLPHVNRHEIHRELGMTPLAAKQQALAEKRSTLRQVPACPWWPFLWSQQTTVRVGDDGKVPVGSQRQSINAAPRSKVIRCLCPDGDVYYLKHAPDPKAKPIILMHCPVF
;
A
#
# COMPACT_ATOMS: atom_id res chain seq x y z
N MET A 1 2.63 -4.31 13.21
CA MET A 1 3.68 -4.31 12.17
C MET A 1 4.99 -4.66 12.83
N ASP A 2 5.84 -5.40 12.13
CA ASP A 2 7.17 -5.70 12.61
C ASP A 2 8.08 -4.48 12.44
N TYR A 3 9.17 -4.41 13.22
CA TYR A 3 10.16 -3.34 13.12
C TYR A 3 11.03 -3.47 11.86
N HIS A 4 10.43 -3.79 10.73
CA HIS A 4 11.15 -3.84 9.46
C HIS A 4 11.41 -2.41 8.97
N SER A 5 12.57 -2.15 8.40
CA SER A 5 13.02 -0.82 7.93
C SER A 5 12.06 -0.16 6.94
N PHE A 6 11.24 -0.94 6.24
CA PHE A 6 10.20 -0.43 5.35
C PHE A 6 9.07 0.31 6.11
N PHE A 7 8.78 -0.10 7.35
CA PHE A 7 7.72 0.48 8.17
C PHE A 7 8.25 1.37 9.28
N PHE A 8 9.47 1.16 9.74
CA PHE A 8 10.02 1.77 10.94
C PHE A 8 11.33 2.48 10.67
N THR A 9 11.47 3.70 11.20
CA THR A 9 12.71 4.46 11.27
C THR A 9 13.16 4.52 12.72
N HIS A 10 14.48 4.48 12.96
CA HIS A 10 15.03 4.64 14.32
C HIS A 10 14.93 6.07 14.85
N THR A 11 14.57 7.02 13.98
CA THR A 11 14.41 8.44 14.33
C THR A 11 12.92 8.73 14.51
N PRO A 12 12.46 9.19 15.70
CA PRO A 12 11.04 9.41 15.98
C PRO A 12 10.34 10.40 15.03
N GLU A 13 11.10 11.35 14.49
CA GLU A 13 10.60 12.43 13.62
C GLU A 13 10.72 12.11 12.14
N ALA A 14 11.39 11.01 11.77
CA ALA A 14 11.56 10.60 10.38
C ALA A 14 10.48 9.60 9.97
N PHE A 15 9.95 9.76 8.77
CA PHE A 15 9.04 8.81 8.16
C PHE A 15 9.76 7.93 7.14
N THR A 16 9.38 6.66 7.07
CA THR A 16 9.65 5.86 5.86
C THR A 16 8.84 6.42 4.70
N GLN A 17 9.15 6.06 3.46
CA GLN A 17 8.37 6.48 2.29
C GLN A 17 6.88 6.13 2.45
N LEU A 18 6.59 4.90 2.87
CA LEU A 18 5.23 4.48 3.19
C LEU A 18 4.63 5.30 4.35
N GLY A 19 5.41 5.56 5.39
CA GLY A 19 4.98 6.35 6.54
C GLY A 19 4.58 7.78 6.16
N ALA A 20 5.35 8.41 5.28
CA ALA A 20 5.06 9.76 4.76
C ALA A 20 3.77 9.78 3.92
N ALA A 21 3.58 8.80 3.03
CA ALA A 21 2.35 8.67 2.25
C ALA A 21 1.13 8.47 3.15
N LEU A 22 1.20 7.54 4.11
CA LEU A 22 0.12 7.29 5.06
C LEU A 22 -0.17 8.51 5.95
N HIS A 23 0.86 9.23 6.39
CA HIS A 23 0.71 10.45 7.18
C HIS A 23 -0.05 11.53 6.41
N PHE A 24 0.25 11.73 5.12
CA PHE A 24 -0.51 12.64 4.27
C PHE A 24 -2.00 12.29 4.23
N TYR A 25 -2.33 11.00 4.12
CA TYR A 25 -3.72 10.52 4.18
C TYR A 25 -4.27 10.48 5.62
N GLY A 26 -3.54 10.98 6.60
CA GLY A 26 -3.94 11.00 8.02
C GLY A 26 -4.07 9.60 8.64
N VAL A 27 -3.36 8.61 8.10
CA VAL A 27 -3.30 7.24 8.63
C VAL A 27 -2.10 7.12 9.55
N ALA A 28 -2.35 6.88 10.83
CA ALA A 28 -1.29 6.65 11.81
C ALA A 28 -0.82 5.19 11.76
N LEU A 29 0.49 4.99 11.61
CA LEU A 29 1.11 3.69 11.80
C LEU A 29 1.24 3.39 13.29
N ARG A 30 0.73 2.24 13.70
CA ARG A 30 0.91 1.72 15.07
C ARG A 30 1.71 0.43 15.02
N TYR A 31 2.76 0.38 15.80
CA TYR A 31 3.62 -0.78 15.89
C TYR A 31 3.14 -1.71 17.00
N ALA A 32 3.11 -3.01 16.70
CA ALA A 32 2.80 -4.03 17.68
C ALA A 32 4.14 -4.54 18.27
N PRO A 33 4.46 -4.23 19.53
CA PRO A 33 5.73 -4.63 20.14
C PRO A 33 5.82 -6.13 20.41
N THR A 34 4.67 -6.80 20.48
CA THR A 34 4.60 -8.24 20.75
C THR A 34 3.65 -8.95 19.79
N PRO A 35 3.81 -10.25 19.52
CA PRO A 35 2.86 -11.03 18.73
C PRO A 35 1.44 -10.96 19.28
N GLN A 36 1.25 -10.95 20.60
CA GLN A 36 -0.05 -10.88 21.25
C GLN A 36 -0.84 -9.62 20.89
N ALA A 37 -0.16 -8.51 20.61
CA ALA A 37 -0.81 -7.27 20.16
C ALA A 37 -1.46 -7.41 18.76
N LYS A 38 -1.13 -8.47 18.00
CA LYS A 38 -1.69 -8.81 16.70
C LYS A 38 -2.84 -9.83 16.77
N GLY A 39 -3.23 -10.29 17.96
CA GLY A 39 -4.14 -11.42 18.14
C GLY A 39 -5.48 -11.30 17.40
N LYS A 40 -5.97 -10.09 17.09
CA LYS A 40 -7.19 -9.90 16.29
C LYS A 40 -7.00 -10.31 14.84
N ILE A 41 -5.88 -9.92 14.22
CA ILE A 41 -5.59 -10.26 12.81
C ILE A 41 -5.22 -11.74 12.69
N GLU A 42 -4.49 -12.29 13.67
CA GLU A 42 -4.10 -13.70 13.71
C GLU A 42 -5.34 -14.60 13.80
N ARG A 43 -6.32 -14.28 14.68
CA ARG A 43 -7.61 -14.99 14.74
C ARG A 43 -8.38 -14.92 13.43
N ARG A 44 -8.31 -13.80 12.71
CA ARG A 44 -8.97 -13.68 11.41
C ARG A 44 -8.26 -14.50 10.33
N HIS A 45 -6.93 -14.57 10.35
CA HIS A 45 -6.18 -15.47 9.48
C HIS A 45 -6.49 -16.93 9.78
N ASP A 46 -6.50 -17.35 11.05
CA ASP A 46 -6.87 -18.71 11.46
C ASP A 46 -8.27 -19.10 10.97
N TYR A 47 -9.25 -18.19 11.08
CA TYR A 47 -10.59 -18.40 10.55
C TYR A 47 -10.59 -18.73 9.05
N TRP A 48 -9.85 -17.98 8.25
CA TRP A 48 -9.77 -18.19 6.81
C TRP A 48 -8.90 -19.41 6.44
N GLN A 49 -7.80 -19.63 7.14
CA GLN A 49 -6.94 -20.80 6.94
C GLN A 49 -7.66 -22.12 7.19
N LYS A 50 -8.61 -22.14 8.10
CA LYS A 50 -9.43 -23.33 8.38
C LYS A 50 -10.58 -23.50 7.40
N ARG A 51 -11.07 -22.44 6.79
CA ARG A 51 -12.28 -22.43 5.99
C ARG A 51 -12.00 -22.54 4.48
N LEU A 52 -11.01 -21.81 3.98
CA LEU A 52 -10.74 -21.75 2.53
C LEU A 52 -10.28 -23.08 1.94
N PRO A 53 -9.28 -23.79 2.50
CA PRO A 53 -8.76 -25.00 1.87
C PRO A 53 -9.84 -26.07 1.64
N PRO A 54 -10.75 -26.39 2.60
CA PRO A 54 -11.82 -27.35 2.34
C PRO A 54 -12.79 -26.90 1.23
N LEU A 55 -13.11 -25.58 1.16
CA LEU A 55 -13.99 -25.06 0.11
C LEU A 55 -13.33 -25.15 -1.26
N LEU A 56 -12.06 -24.75 -1.38
CA LEU A 56 -11.31 -24.88 -2.62
C LEU A 56 -11.21 -26.33 -3.09
N ALA A 57 -10.98 -27.26 -2.15
CA ALA A 57 -10.89 -28.68 -2.45
C ALA A 57 -12.26 -29.24 -2.89
N ALA A 58 -13.36 -28.85 -2.24
CA ALA A 58 -14.70 -29.29 -2.61
C ALA A 58 -15.08 -28.87 -4.04
N ASP A 59 -14.74 -27.66 -4.43
CA ASP A 59 -15.00 -27.10 -5.76
C ASP A 59 -13.88 -27.42 -6.78
N ARG A 60 -12.86 -28.20 -6.37
CA ARG A 60 -11.68 -28.57 -7.20
C ARG A 60 -10.96 -27.36 -7.79
N ILE A 61 -10.92 -26.25 -7.06
CA ILE A 61 -10.25 -25.02 -7.47
C ILE A 61 -8.77 -25.15 -7.14
N VAL A 62 -7.92 -25.10 -8.17
CA VAL A 62 -6.46 -25.18 -8.06
C VAL A 62 -5.76 -23.91 -8.56
N GLU A 63 -6.51 -23.04 -9.27
CA GLU A 63 -5.97 -21.82 -9.86
C GLU A 63 -6.29 -20.59 -8.98
N LEU A 64 -5.39 -19.61 -9.01
CA LEU A 64 -5.51 -18.38 -8.19
C LEU A 64 -6.76 -17.58 -8.56
N ASP A 65 -7.09 -17.48 -9.84
CA ASP A 65 -8.25 -16.73 -10.31
C ASP A 65 -9.57 -17.36 -9.83
N GLY A 66 -9.66 -18.69 -9.85
CA GLY A 66 -10.79 -19.42 -9.27
C GLY A 66 -10.92 -19.19 -7.76
N ALA A 67 -9.80 -19.17 -7.03
CA ALA A 67 -9.79 -18.89 -5.59
C ALA A 67 -10.23 -17.45 -5.30
N ASN A 68 -9.80 -16.47 -6.07
CA ASN A 68 -10.24 -15.08 -5.94
C ASN A 68 -11.73 -14.94 -6.23
N HIS A 69 -12.24 -15.61 -7.28
CA HIS A 69 -13.68 -15.61 -7.59
C HIS A 69 -14.52 -16.19 -6.45
N LEU A 70 -14.09 -17.30 -5.85
CA LEU A 70 -14.75 -17.87 -4.68
C LEU A 70 -14.75 -16.87 -3.51
N LEU A 71 -13.64 -16.19 -3.26
CA LEU A 71 -13.55 -15.19 -2.20
C LEU A 71 -14.49 -14.01 -2.44
N ASP A 72 -14.62 -13.53 -3.68
CA ASP A 72 -15.51 -12.42 -4.05
C ASP A 72 -16.99 -12.76 -3.80
N GLN A 73 -17.35 -14.02 -3.88
CA GLN A 73 -18.70 -14.51 -3.53
C GLN A 73 -18.84 -14.73 -2.02
N LEU A 74 -17.85 -15.33 -1.38
CA LEU A 74 -17.90 -15.73 0.02
C LEU A 74 -17.84 -14.55 0.98
N LEU A 75 -17.02 -13.53 0.70
CA LEU A 75 -16.85 -12.36 1.56
C LEU A 75 -18.15 -11.56 1.77
N PRO A 76 -18.94 -11.23 0.72
CA PRO A 76 -20.26 -10.62 0.91
C PRO A 76 -21.23 -11.49 1.70
N HIS A 77 -21.21 -12.81 1.48
CA HIS A 77 -22.05 -13.75 2.23
C HIS A 77 -21.72 -13.72 3.72
N VAL A 78 -20.45 -13.89 4.08
CA VAL A 78 -19.98 -13.84 5.48
C VAL A 78 -20.36 -12.51 6.13
N ASN A 79 -20.12 -11.40 5.44
CA ASN A 79 -20.38 -10.06 6.00
C ASN A 79 -21.89 -9.78 6.21
N ARG A 80 -22.77 -10.39 5.42
CA ARG A 80 -24.23 -10.16 5.48
C ARG A 80 -24.97 -11.14 6.37
N HIS A 81 -24.50 -12.38 6.44
CA HIS A 81 -25.30 -13.48 7.02
C HIS A 81 -24.65 -14.13 8.25
N GLU A 82 -23.34 -14.06 8.42
CA GLU A 82 -22.69 -14.68 9.57
C GLU A 82 -22.59 -13.72 10.76
N ILE A 83 -23.11 -14.18 11.91
CA ILE A 83 -23.00 -13.42 13.15
C ILE A 83 -21.57 -13.50 13.68
N HIS A 84 -20.94 -12.35 13.87
CA HIS A 84 -19.64 -12.27 14.51
C HIS A 84 -19.80 -12.40 16.03
N ARG A 85 -19.17 -13.41 16.61
CA ARG A 85 -19.35 -13.78 18.03
C ARG A 85 -19.15 -12.60 19.01
N GLU A 86 -18.11 -11.78 18.81
CA GLU A 86 -17.83 -10.65 19.71
C GLU A 86 -18.76 -9.45 19.46
N LEU A 87 -19.34 -9.31 18.28
CA LEU A 87 -20.24 -8.22 17.92
C LEU A 87 -21.70 -8.53 18.22
N GLY A 88 -22.09 -9.82 18.34
CA GLY A 88 -23.47 -10.26 18.47
C GLY A 88 -24.33 -10.00 17.23
N MET A 89 -23.76 -9.53 16.15
CA MET A 89 -24.43 -9.19 14.89
C MET A 89 -23.52 -9.43 13.69
N THR A 90 -24.05 -9.29 12.47
CA THR A 90 -23.25 -9.43 11.26
C THR A 90 -22.28 -8.25 11.10
N PRO A 91 -21.10 -8.45 10.47
CA PRO A 91 -20.14 -7.35 10.21
C PRO A 91 -20.78 -6.17 9.47
N LEU A 92 -21.68 -6.43 8.51
CA LEU A 92 -22.37 -5.38 7.78
C LEU A 92 -23.33 -4.58 8.68
N ALA A 93 -24.11 -5.25 9.53
CA ALA A 93 -24.99 -4.57 10.48
C ALA A 93 -24.20 -3.70 11.47
N ALA A 94 -23.08 -4.22 12.00
CA ALA A 94 -22.20 -3.47 12.88
C ALA A 94 -21.62 -2.22 12.20
N LYS A 95 -21.22 -2.33 10.92
CA LYS A 95 -20.75 -1.18 10.12
C LYS A 95 -21.86 -0.15 9.93
N GLN A 96 -23.06 -0.57 9.57
CA GLN A 96 -24.21 0.32 9.37
C GLN A 96 -24.58 1.05 10.65
N GLN A 97 -24.62 0.33 11.79
CA GLN A 97 -24.85 0.92 13.09
C GLN A 97 -23.78 1.97 13.45
N ALA A 98 -22.50 1.65 13.26
CA ALA A 98 -21.40 2.58 13.52
C ALA A 98 -21.48 3.87 12.67
N LEU A 99 -21.96 3.75 11.41
CA LEU A 99 -22.20 4.90 10.54
C LEU A 99 -23.37 5.74 11.04
N ALA A 100 -24.50 5.11 11.39
CA ALA A 100 -25.68 5.80 11.91
C ALA A 100 -25.41 6.55 13.23
N GLU A 101 -24.63 5.94 14.12
CA GLU A 101 -24.20 6.53 15.40
C GLU A 101 -23.00 7.48 15.28
N LYS A 102 -22.53 7.76 14.06
CA LYS A 102 -21.35 8.62 13.79
C LYS A 102 -20.07 8.19 14.52
N ARG A 103 -19.95 6.91 14.83
CA ARG A 103 -18.75 6.30 15.45
C ARG A 103 -17.69 5.91 14.43
N SER A 104 -18.00 5.99 13.13
CA SER A 104 -17.07 5.66 12.06
C SER A 104 -15.94 6.70 11.99
N THR A 105 -14.72 6.22 11.90
CA THR A 105 -13.53 7.04 11.62
C THR A 105 -13.22 7.16 10.12
N LEU A 106 -14.08 6.63 9.27
CA LEU A 106 -13.96 6.79 7.82
C LEU A 106 -14.10 8.27 7.46
N ARG A 107 -13.24 8.73 6.60
CA ARG A 107 -13.19 10.11 6.13
C ARG A 107 -12.95 10.16 4.63
N GLN A 108 -13.23 11.30 4.03
CA GLN A 108 -12.85 11.52 2.64
C GLN A 108 -11.33 11.48 2.48
N VAL A 109 -10.88 10.82 1.43
CA VAL A 109 -9.47 10.79 1.07
C VAL A 109 -9.09 12.16 0.49
N PRO A 110 -8.03 12.82 0.97
CA PRO A 110 -7.55 14.05 0.37
C PRO A 110 -7.21 13.85 -1.10
N ALA A 111 -7.67 14.76 -1.95
CA ALA A 111 -7.30 14.73 -3.37
C ALA A 111 -5.81 15.03 -3.52
N CYS A 112 -5.09 14.16 -4.20
CA CYS A 112 -3.70 14.37 -4.55
C CYS A 112 -3.47 13.92 -6.01
N PRO A 113 -3.35 14.84 -6.97
CA PRO A 113 -3.08 14.49 -8.36
C PRO A 113 -1.77 13.72 -8.56
N TRP A 114 -0.85 13.83 -7.59
CA TRP A 114 0.47 13.21 -7.63
C TRP A 114 0.56 11.93 -6.80
N TRP A 115 -0.59 11.34 -6.45
CA TRP A 115 -0.64 10.14 -5.63
C TRP A 115 0.22 8.96 -6.15
N PRO A 116 0.41 8.72 -7.47
CA PRO A 116 1.25 7.65 -7.93
C PRO A 116 2.69 7.78 -7.45
N PHE A 117 3.20 9.01 -7.40
CA PHE A 117 4.56 9.28 -6.90
C PHE A 117 4.69 9.08 -5.39
N LEU A 118 3.65 9.38 -4.61
CA LEU A 118 3.66 9.14 -3.15
C LEU A 118 3.73 7.65 -2.82
N TRP A 119 3.11 6.81 -3.65
CA TRP A 119 3.11 5.36 -3.49
C TRP A 119 4.20 4.65 -4.31
N SER A 120 5.05 5.39 -5.01
CA SER A 120 6.16 4.83 -5.77
C SER A 120 7.26 4.29 -4.88
N GLN A 121 7.99 3.30 -5.36
CA GLN A 121 9.27 2.93 -4.77
C GLN A 121 10.33 3.95 -5.18
N GLN A 122 10.82 4.71 -4.22
CA GLN A 122 11.76 5.81 -4.45
C GLN A 122 13.20 5.39 -4.16
N THR A 123 14.09 5.69 -5.09
CA THR A 123 15.53 5.48 -4.93
C THR A 123 16.30 6.71 -5.39
N THR A 124 17.31 7.11 -4.63
CA THR A 124 18.20 8.20 -5.04
C THR A 124 19.21 7.69 -6.05
N VAL A 125 19.27 8.32 -7.21
CA VAL A 125 20.20 7.98 -8.29
C VAL A 125 21.09 9.18 -8.56
N ARG A 126 22.39 8.94 -8.79
CA ARG A 126 23.33 9.98 -9.21
C ARG A 126 23.41 10.01 -10.73
N VAL A 127 23.26 11.19 -11.30
CA VAL A 127 23.46 11.42 -12.74
C VAL A 127 24.95 11.23 -13.05
N GLY A 128 25.26 10.49 -14.10
CA GLY A 128 26.64 10.27 -14.51
C GLY A 128 27.30 11.53 -15.04
N ASP A 129 28.60 11.48 -15.21
CA ASP A 129 29.39 12.57 -15.82
C ASP A 129 29.00 12.83 -17.29
N ASP A 130 28.44 11.80 -17.93
CA ASP A 130 27.86 11.79 -19.27
C ASP A 130 26.43 12.37 -19.33
N GLY A 131 25.87 12.86 -18.22
CA GLY A 131 24.51 13.38 -18.13
C GLY A 131 23.44 12.29 -18.23
N LYS A 132 23.78 11.02 -17.95
CA LYS A 132 22.86 9.88 -18.12
C LYS A 132 22.54 9.19 -16.80
N VAL A 133 21.38 8.56 -16.75
CA VAL A 133 20.91 7.70 -15.65
C VAL A 133 20.65 6.27 -16.13
N PRO A 134 20.71 5.26 -15.24
CA PRO A 134 20.41 3.89 -15.60
C PRO A 134 18.89 3.71 -15.84
N VAL A 135 18.51 3.09 -16.96
CA VAL A 135 17.15 2.70 -17.31
C VAL A 135 17.18 1.23 -17.76
N GLY A 136 16.81 0.30 -16.89
CA GLY A 136 17.00 -1.12 -17.15
C GLY A 136 18.48 -1.45 -17.36
N SER A 137 18.78 -2.09 -18.49
CA SER A 137 20.16 -2.44 -18.90
C SER A 137 20.90 -1.32 -19.65
N GLN A 138 20.23 -0.21 -19.94
CA GLN A 138 20.78 0.91 -20.73
C GLN A 138 20.97 2.15 -19.88
N ARG A 139 21.61 3.17 -20.46
CA ARG A 139 21.72 4.51 -19.88
C ARG A 139 21.08 5.51 -20.83
N GLN A 140 20.25 6.40 -20.29
CA GLN A 140 19.55 7.42 -21.07
C GLN A 140 19.86 8.81 -20.55
N SER A 141 19.92 9.79 -21.46
CA SER A 141 20.13 11.20 -21.12
C SER A 141 18.94 11.74 -20.34
N ILE A 142 19.24 12.57 -19.34
CA ILE A 142 18.25 13.20 -18.48
C ILE A 142 18.47 14.71 -18.42
N ASN A 143 17.40 15.48 -18.29
CA ASN A 143 17.50 16.93 -18.13
C ASN A 143 17.89 17.33 -16.68
N ALA A 144 19.11 16.96 -16.31
CA ALA A 144 19.67 17.25 -15.00
C ALA A 144 21.20 17.45 -15.11
N ALA A 145 21.77 18.26 -14.22
CA ALA A 145 23.20 18.49 -14.23
C ALA A 145 23.98 17.20 -13.95
N PRO A 146 25.12 16.96 -14.62
CA PRO A 146 26.04 15.87 -14.31
C PRO A 146 26.36 15.84 -12.80
N ARG A 147 26.50 14.64 -12.24
CA ARG A 147 26.78 14.39 -10.81
C ARG A 147 25.68 14.81 -9.83
N SER A 148 24.60 15.44 -10.30
CA SER A 148 23.46 15.76 -9.41
C SER A 148 22.74 14.50 -8.93
N LYS A 149 21.98 14.62 -7.83
CA LYS A 149 21.10 13.56 -7.32
C LYS A 149 19.70 13.78 -7.85
N VAL A 150 19.08 12.71 -8.33
CA VAL A 150 17.67 12.67 -8.77
C VAL A 150 16.95 11.51 -8.08
N ILE A 151 15.65 11.60 -7.98
CA ILE A 151 14.84 10.54 -7.37
C ILE A 151 14.20 9.71 -8.48
N ARG A 152 14.53 8.44 -8.53
CA ARG A 152 13.87 7.45 -9.38
C ARG A 152 12.65 6.93 -8.64
N CYS A 153 11.48 7.09 -9.25
CA CYS A 153 10.18 6.60 -8.77
C CYS A 153 9.71 5.46 -9.66
N LEU A 154 9.57 4.26 -9.11
CA LEU A 154 8.85 3.15 -9.73
C LEU A 154 7.41 3.19 -9.22
N CYS A 155 6.47 3.58 -10.08
CA CYS A 155 5.06 3.74 -9.73
C CYS A 155 4.32 2.38 -9.70
N PRO A 156 3.15 2.31 -9.05
CA PRO A 156 2.38 1.06 -8.95
C PRO A 156 1.92 0.47 -10.30
N ASP A 157 1.79 1.30 -11.33
CA ASP A 157 1.49 0.90 -12.72
C ASP A 157 2.70 0.35 -13.48
N GLY A 158 3.89 0.40 -12.85
CA GLY A 158 5.15 -0.05 -13.41
C GLY A 158 5.96 1.07 -14.08
N ASP A 159 5.36 2.22 -14.35
CA ASP A 159 6.05 3.35 -14.96
C ASP A 159 7.17 3.87 -14.07
N VAL A 160 8.29 4.24 -14.70
CA VAL A 160 9.44 4.80 -14.02
C VAL A 160 9.59 6.28 -14.35
N TYR A 161 9.67 7.09 -13.31
CA TYR A 161 9.91 8.53 -13.43
C TYR A 161 11.20 8.91 -12.72
N TYR A 162 11.88 9.92 -13.25
CA TYR A 162 12.98 10.57 -12.56
C TYR A 162 12.57 11.99 -12.21
N LEU A 163 12.59 12.29 -10.92
CA LEU A 163 12.17 13.57 -10.36
C LEU A 163 13.36 14.35 -9.85
N LYS A 164 13.27 15.68 -9.89
CA LYS A 164 14.29 16.57 -9.34
C LYS A 164 14.40 16.47 -7.82
N HIS A 165 13.26 16.28 -7.16
CA HIS A 165 13.14 16.18 -5.70
C HIS A 165 12.19 15.03 -5.33
N ALA A 166 12.25 14.61 -4.05
CA ALA A 166 11.27 13.65 -3.53
C ALA A 166 9.83 14.19 -3.71
N PRO A 167 8.86 13.29 -4.00
CA PRO A 167 7.48 13.69 -4.17
C PRO A 167 6.93 14.38 -2.92
N ASP A 168 6.34 15.55 -3.11
CA ASP A 168 5.58 16.27 -2.09
C ASP A 168 4.10 16.28 -2.50
N PRO A 169 3.17 15.81 -1.64
CA PRO A 169 1.75 15.83 -1.95
C PRO A 169 1.17 17.23 -2.17
N LYS A 170 1.85 18.27 -1.65
CA LYS A 170 1.43 19.67 -1.74
C LYS A 170 1.99 20.41 -2.94
N ALA A 171 2.97 19.81 -3.64
CA ALA A 171 3.65 20.45 -4.75
C ALA A 171 3.68 19.57 -6.00
N LYS A 172 3.51 20.18 -7.18
CA LYS A 172 3.66 19.47 -8.45
C LYS A 172 5.09 18.97 -8.59
N PRO A 173 5.32 17.66 -8.82
CA PRO A 173 6.64 17.11 -9.00
C PRO A 173 7.30 17.67 -10.29
N ILE A 174 8.60 17.94 -10.21
CA ILE A 174 9.39 18.32 -11.38
C ILE A 174 9.90 17.03 -12.01
N ILE A 175 9.24 16.62 -13.09
CA ILE A 175 9.59 15.42 -13.85
C ILE A 175 10.72 15.75 -14.81
N LEU A 176 11.82 15.02 -14.69
CA LEU A 176 13.01 15.16 -15.54
C LEU A 176 13.00 14.14 -16.68
N MET A 177 12.42 12.96 -16.45
CA MET A 177 12.30 11.90 -17.44
C MET A 177 11.17 10.96 -17.06
N HIS A 178 10.49 10.41 -18.06
CA HIS A 178 9.48 9.33 -17.92
C HIS A 178 9.87 8.16 -18.82
N CYS A 179 9.82 6.97 -18.24
CA CYS A 179 10.07 5.71 -18.92
C CYS A 179 8.83 4.82 -18.74
N PRO A 180 7.93 4.76 -19.73
CA PRO A 180 6.76 3.91 -19.66
C PRO A 180 7.16 2.43 -19.67
N VAL A 181 6.34 1.59 -19.06
CA VAL A 181 6.42 0.13 -19.22
C VAL A 181 5.78 -0.22 -20.57
N PHE A 182 6.51 -0.95 -21.41
CA PHE A 182 6.02 -1.51 -22.66
C PHE A 182 5.54 -2.93 -22.44
#